data_dcc4c48f86c5c3415de8fdec39f98603
#
_entry.id   dcc4c48f86c5c3415de8fdec39f98603
#
_cell.length_a   1.000
_cell.length_b   1.000
_cell.length_c   1.000
_cell.angle_alpha   90.00
_cell.angle_beta   90.00
_cell.angle_gamma   90.00
#
_symmetry.space_group_name_H-M   'P 1'
#
loop_
_entity.id
_entity.type
_entity.pdbx_description
1 polymer ?
#
loop_
_entity_poly.entity_id
_entity_poly.type
_entity_poly.pdbx_seq_one_letter_code
_entity_poly.pdbx_strand_id
1 'polypeptide(L)'
;METNLMPKTISALQEMVDRSFKMTAFVDRIQSVLSTKFVCNQVGNLIHHGIAHKYSGFFGDQIAEILENYNIDVKYGNVPTMNKEYASVSEVIHKLNEEVINYQNALNMCYKISFDNMDVHVCSDLIDIITQHNLIVTQTILLEDKIEVYGNNIAAYDHDAPSFFFLEHEK
;
A
#
# COMPACT_ATOMS: atom_id res chain seq x y z
N MET A 1 -4.69 -4.90 -33.90
CA MET A 1 -3.43 -4.11 -33.76
C MET A 1 -2.75 -4.66 -32.50
N GLU A 2 -1.69 -5.44 -32.66
CA GLU A 2 -0.91 -5.91 -31.52
C GLU A 2 -0.16 -4.70 -30.95
N THR A 3 -0.71 -4.11 -29.89
CA THR A 3 -0.02 -3.08 -29.12
C THR A 3 0.91 -3.80 -28.14
N ASN A 4 2.13 -4.07 -28.56
CA ASN A 4 3.10 -4.74 -27.71
C ASN A 4 3.70 -3.72 -26.73
N LEU A 5 3.48 -3.90 -25.43
CA LEU A 5 4.25 -3.20 -24.41
C LEU A 5 5.72 -3.62 -24.47
N MET A 6 6.60 -2.71 -24.11
CA MET A 6 8.02 -3.03 -23.99
C MET A 6 8.27 -4.01 -22.84
N PRO A 7 9.17 -5.00 -23.01
CA PRO A 7 9.42 -6.01 -21.98
C PRO A 7 9.78 -5.47 -20.59
N LYS A 8 10.47 -4.33 -20.52
CA LYS A 8 10.80 -3.69 -19.24
C LYS A 8 9.57 -3.12 -18.54
N THR A 9 8.62 -2.55 -19.31
CA THR A 9 7.34 -2.08 -18.78
C THR A 9 6.51 -3.25 -18.25
N ILE A 10 6.43 -4.36 -18.99
CA ILE A 10 5.74 -5.57 -18.55
C ILE A 10 6.32 -6.09 -17.22
N SER A 11 7.65 -6.18 -17.12
CA SER A 11 8.32 -6.64 -15.90
C SER A 11 8.06 -5.71 -14.72
N ALA A 12 8.06 -4.39 -14.93
CA ALA A 12 7.80 -3.41 -13.89
C ALA A 12 6.35 -3.48 -13.39
N LEU A 13 5.37 -3.60 -14.29
CA LEU A 13 3.96 -3.78 -13.93
C LEU A 13 3.76 -5.09 -13.17
N GLN A 14 4.33 -6.19 -13.64
CA GLN A 14 4.25 -7.49 -12.97
C GLN A 14 4.84 -7.43 -11.54
N GLU A 15 5.96 -6.74 -11.36
CA GLU A 15 6.54 -6.53 -10.02
C GLU A 15 5.61 -5.74 -9.11
N MET A 16 4.89 -4.76 -9.65
CA MET A 16 3.93 -3.98 -8.86
C MET A 16 2.70 -4.80 -8.44
N VAL A 17 2.22 -5.73 -9.29
CA VAL A 17 1.19 -6.71 -8.88
C VAL A 17 1.68 -7.51 -7.68
N ASP A 18 2.88 -8.09 -7.75
CA ASP A 18 3.45 -8.88 -6.66
C ASP A 18 3.63 -8.06 -5.37
N ARG A 19 4.09 -6.80 -5.50
CA ARG A 19 4.22 -5.88 -4.36
C ARG A 19 2.88 -5.57 -3.71
N SER A 20 1.81 -5.46 -4.48
CA SER A 20 0.47 -5.19 -3.97
C SER A 20 -0.03 -6.32 -3.06
N PHE A 21 0.16 -7.57 -3.45
CA PHE A 21 -0.17 -8.73 -2.61
C PHE A 21 0.68 -8.81 -1.35
N LYS A 22 1.98 -8.54 -1.46
CA LYS A 22 2.88 -8.46 -0.30
C LYS A 22 2.48 -7.36 0.67
N MET A 23 2.08 -6.19 0.16
CA MET A 23 1.61 -5.08 0.99
C MET A 23 0.31 -5.41 1.73
N THR A 24 -0.65 -6.08 1.10
CA THR A 24 -1.86 -6.55 1.80
C THR A 24 -1.49 -7.44 2.99
N ALA A 25 -0.67 -8.46 2.77
CA ALA A 25 -0.23 -9.36 3.85
C ALA A 25 0.56 -8.63 4.95
N PHE A 26 1.41 -7.67 4.56
CA PHE A 26 2.16 -6.84 5.51
C PHE A 26 1.23 -5.99 6.37
N VAL A 27 0.28 -5.28 5.77
CA VAL A 27 -0.65 -4.41 6.49
C VAL A 27 -1.61 -5.22 7.38
N ASP A 28 -2.04 -6.40 6.94
CA ASP A 28 -2.81 -7.34 7.77
C ASP A 28 -2.00 -7.82 8.99
N ARG A 29 -0.69 -8.06 8.82
CA ARG A 29 0.18 -8.36 9.96
C ARG A 29 0.29 -7.18 10.92
N ILE A 30 0.42 -5.95 10.42
CA ILE A 30 0.42 -4.72 11.23
C ILE A 30 -0.87 -4.62 12.06
N GLN A 31 -2.03 -4.78 11.41
CA GLN A 31 -3.33 -4.79 12.10
C GLN A 31 -3.40 -5.85 13.20
N SER A 32 -2.98 -7.07 12.90
CA SER A 32 -2.96 -8.16 13.87
C SER A 32 -2.10 -7.83 15.10
N VAL A 33 -0.90 -7.28 14.90
CA VAL A 33 0.00 -6.88 16.00
C VAL A 33 -0.60 -5.74 16.83
N LEU A 34 -1.17 -4.72 16.19
CA LEU A 34 -1.82 -3.60 16.88
C LEU A 34 -2.95 -4.11 17.77
N SER A 35 -3.80 -4.98 17.26
CA SER A 35 -4.98 -5.48 17.99
C SER A 35 -4.62 -6.50 19.08
N THR A 36 -3.69 -7.43 18.81
CA THR A 36 -3.45 -8.55 19.74
C THR A 36 -2.35 -8.26 20.77
N LYS A 37 -1.31 -7.56 20.37
CA LYS A 37 -0.16 -7.28 21.26
C LYS A 37 -0.31 -5.95 22.01
N PHE A 38 -0.82 -4.93 21.33
CA PHE A 38 -0.88 -3.56 21.88
C PHE A 38 -2.30 -3.10 22.26
N VAL A 39 -3.32 -3.91 21.95
CA VAL A 39 -4.73 -3.60 22.25
C VAL A 39 -5.22 -2.30 21.57
N CYS A 40 -4.58 -1.92 20.45
CA CYS A 40 -4.95 -0.76 19.62
C CYS A 40 -5.97 -1.20 18.56
N ASN A 41 -7.18 -1.47 18.97
CA ASN A 41 -8.20 -2.08 18.10
C ASN A 41 -8.77 -1.09 17.08
N GLN A 42 -8.95 0.20 17.44
CA GLN A 42 -9.51 1.18 16.53
C GLN A 42 -8.53 1.51 15.41
N VAL A 43 -7.27 1.81 15.75
CA VAL A 43 -6.21 2.02 14.75
C VAL A 43 -6.04 0.79 13.87
N GLY A 44 -6.01 -0.41 14.46
CA GLY A 44 -5.91 -1.67 13.72
C GLY A 44 -7.02 -1.85 12.70
N ASN A 45 -8.27 -1.62 13.09
CA ASN A 45 -9.43 -1.72 12.20
C ASN A 45 -9.40 -0.67 11.07
N LEU A 46 -9.05 0.57 11.38
CA LEU A 46 -8.93 1.64 10.37
C LEU A 46 -7.86 1.32 9.34
N ILE A 47 -6.70 0.82 9.77
CA ILE A 47 -5.60 0.39 8.88
C ILE A 47 -6.05 -0.80 8.02
N HIS A 48 -6.71 -1.79 8.58
CA HIS A 48 -7.19 -2.95 7.84
C HIS A 48 -8.17 -2.54 6.73
N HIS A 49 -9.25 -1.87 7.10
CA HIS A 49 -10.31 -1.50 6.14
C HIS A 49 -9.93 -0.34 5.22
N GLY A 50 -9.17 0.63 5.70
CA GLY A 50 -8.82 1.82 4.93
C GLY A 50 -7.53 1.68 4.09
N ILE A 51 -6.64 0.74 4.43
CA ILE A 51 -5.33 0.61 3.78
C ILE A 51 -5.12 -0.78 3.18
N ALA A 52 -5.23 -1.87 4.00
CA ALA A 52 -4.88 -3.22 3.54
C ALA A 52 -5.67 -3.64 2.30
N HIS A 53 -6.98 -3.44 2.31
CA HIS A 53 -7.86 -3.83 1.22
C HIS A 53 -7.59 -3.10 -0.10
N LYS A 54 -6.93 -1.93 -0.03
CA LYS A 54 -6.62 -1.15 -1.25
C LYS A 54 -5.42 -1.70 -2.02
N TYR A 55 -4.54 -2.46 -1.40
CA TYR A 55 -3.34 -2.94 -2.10
C TYR A 55 -3.62 -4.04 -3.12
N SER A 56 -4.07 -5.21 -2.72
CA SER A 56 -4.43 -6.26 -3.68
C SER A 56 -5.76 -5.99 -4.36
N GLY A 57 -6.77 -5.56 -3.60
CA GLY A 57 -8.15 -5.41 -4.08
C GLY A 57 -8.41 -4.14 -4.91
N PHE A 58 -7.47 -3.21 -5.00
CA PHE A 58 -7.62 -2.01 -5.83
C PHE A 58 -6.37 -1.76 -6.68
N PHE A 59 -5.22 -1.44 -6.09
CA PHE A 59 -4.01 -1.13 -6.87
C PHE A 59 -3.50 -2.34 -7.66
N GLY A 60 -3.46 -3.51 -7.03
CA GLY A 60 -3.04 -4.75 -7.68
C GLY A 60 -3.95 -5.13 -8.84
N ASP A 61 -5.26 -5.01 -8.64
CA ASP A 61 -6.25 -5.29 -9.69
C ASP A 61 -6.12 -4.31 -10.86
N GLN A 62 -6.03 -3.00 -10.60
CA GLN A 62 -5.86 -2.00 -11.66
C GLN A 62 -4.58 -2.21 -12.48
N ILE A 63 -3.46 -2.57 -11.81
CA ILE A 63 -2.21 -2.84 -12.50
C ILE A 63 -2.29 -4.15 -13.31
N ALA A 64 -2.98 -5.16 -12.78
CA ALA A 64 -3.24 -6.40 -13.51
C ALA A 64 -4.10 -6.14 -14.76
N GLU A 65 -5.14 -5.31 -14.66
CA GLU A 65 -5.97 -4.90 -15.79
C GLU A 65 -5.17 -4.20 -16.90
N ILE A 66 -4.16 -3.38 -16.54
CA ILE A 66 -3.26 -2.79 -17.55
C ILE A 66 -2.59 -3.89 -18.37
N LEU A 67 -2.02 -4.91 -17.72
CA LEU A 67 -1.38 -6.04 -18.41
C LEU A 67 -2.37 -6.83 -19.27
N GLU A 68 -3.55 -7.13 -18.73
CA GLU A 68 -4.62 -7.87 -19.41
C GLU A 68 -5.15 -7.13 -20.66
N ASN A 69 -5.28 -5.81 -20.60
CA ASN A 69 -5.66 -4.97 -21.75
C ASN A 69 -4.67 -5.07 -22.92
N TYR A 70 -3.42 -5.46 -22.65
CA TYR A 70 -2.41 -5.76 -23.68
C TYR A 70 -2.28 -7.26 -23.97
N ASN A 71 -3.24 -8.07 -23.52
CA ASN A 71 -3.28 -9.54 -23.70
C ASN A 71 -2.05 -10.24 -23.08
N ILE A 72 -1.59 -9.74 -21.94
CA ILE A 72 -0.48 -10.29 -21.19
C ILE A 72 -1.02 -11.06 -19.99
N ASP A 73 -0.61 -12.33 -19.87
CA ASP A 73 -0.97 -13.20 -18.76
C ASP A 73 -0.30 -12.75 -17.46
N VAL A 74 -1.14 -12.37 -16.48
CA VAL A 74 -0.67 -11.90 -15.18
C VAL A 74 -0.29 -13.08 -14.30
N LYS A 75 0.89 -13.00 -13.70
CA LYS A 75 1.38 -14.03 -12.77
C LYS A 75 1.36 -13.52 -11.35
N TYR A 76 0.96 -14.39 -10.44
CA TYR A 76 0.90 -14.10 -9.02
C TYR A 76 2.00 -14.88 -8.30
N GLY A 77 2.93 -14.14 -7.69
CA GLY A 77 4.05 -14.72 -6.96
C GLY A 77 3.69 -15.14 -5.54
N ASN A 78 4.66 -15.76 -4.85
CA ASN A 78 4.52 -16.13 -3.46
C ASN A 78 4.55 -14.90 -2.55
N VAL A 79 3.63 -14.87 -1.56
CA VAL A 79 3.68 -13.90 -0.47
C VAL A 79 4.52 -14.49 0.66
N PRO A 80 5.59 -13.81 1.10
CA PRO A 80 6.43 -14.30 2.19
C PRO A 80 5.66 -14.26 3.52
N THR A 81 6.05 -15.11 4.46
CA THR A 81 5.50 -15.08 5.82
C THR A 81 5.85 -13.76 6.51
N MET A 82 4.83 -13.06 6.98
CA MET A 82 4.98 -11.79 7.70
C MET A 82 4.98 -12.06 9.21
N ASN A 83 6.17 -12.24 9.80
CA ASN A 83 6.33 -12.65 11.20
C ASN A 83 7.23 -11.73 12.03
N LYS A 84 7.55 -10.53 11.53
CA LYS A 84 8.35 -9.57 12.29
C LYS A 84 7.65 -9.22 13.62
N GLU A 85 8.44 -9.21 14.70
CA GLU A 85 8.04 -8.74 16.01
C GLU A 85 8.35 -7.25 16.17
N TYR A 86 7.53 -6.57 16.95
CA TYR A 86 7.64 -5.13 17.21
C TYR A 86 7.66 -4.85 18.71
N ALA A 87 8.46 -3.89 19.14
CA ALA A 87 8.61 -3.53 20.54
C ALA A 87 7.57 -2.51 21.02
N SER A 88 7.05 -1.66 20.13
CA SER A 88 6.12 -0.58 20.48
C SER A 88 5.14 -0.27 19.33
N VAL A 89 4.06 0.42 19.66
CA VAL A 89 3.11 0.96 18.65
C VAL A 89 3.81 1.96 17.75
N SER A 90 4.68 2.80 18.28
CA SER A 90 5.46 3.74 17.49
C SER A 90 6.31 3.05 16.43
N GLU A 91 6.99 1.94 16.78
CA GLU A 91 7.74 1.13 15.80
C GLU A 91 6.84 0.54 14.71
N VAL A 92 5.65 0.07 15.09
CA VAL A 92 4.66 -0.47 14.14
C VAL A 92 4.23 0.59 13.13
N ILE A 93 3.84 1.77 13.61
CA ILE A 93 3.37 2.87 12.76
C ILE A 93 4.50 3.42 11.89
N HIS A 94 5.70 3.58 12.44
CA HIS A 94 6.88 3.97 11.66
C HIS A 94 7.16 2.97 10.51
N LYS A 95 7.12 1.68 10.81
CA LYS A 95 7.35 0.65 9.77
C LYS A 95 6.25 0.62 8.73
N LEU A 96 5.00 0.85 9.11
CA LEU A 96 3.89 1.01 8.16
C LEU A 96 4.16 2.17 7.20
N ASN A 97 4.50 3.35 7.73
CA ASN A 97 4.80 4.53 6.92
C ASN A 97 5.99 4.30 5.97
N GLU A 98 7.06 3.69 6.45
CA GLU A 98 8.23 3.33 5.63
C GLU A 98 7.85 2.45 4.44
N GLU A 99 7.09 1.38 4.65
CA GLU A 99 6.71 0.44 3.58
C GLU A 99 5.70 1.05 2.60
N VAL A 100 4.81 1.92 3.07
CA VAL A 100 3.90 2.69 2.20
C VAL A 100 4.69 3.63 1.30
N ILE A 101 5.69 4.34 1.83
CA ILE A 101 6.58 5.20 1.04
C ILE A 101 7.40 4.38 0.04
N ASN A 102 7.90 3.21 0.44
CA ASN A 102 8.63 2.31 -0.47
C ASN A 102 7.75 1.84 -1.64
N TYR A 103 6.47 1.54 -1.39
CA TYR A 103 5.51 1.20 -2.45
C TYR A 103 5.27 2.39 -3.40
N GLN A 104 5.09 3.62 -2.86
CA GLN A 104 4.97 4.83 -3.67
C GLN A 104 6.20 5.04 -4.58
N ASN A 105 7.40 4.85 -4.04
CA ASN A 105 8.64 4.96 -4.81
C ASN A 105 8.71 3.90 -5.92
N ALA A 106 8.25 2.69 -5.67
CA ALA A 106 8.16 1.64 -6.68
C ALA A 106 7.16 1.98 -7.80
N LEU A 107 5.99 2.56 -7.48
CA LEU A 107 5.04 3.08 -8.47
C LEU A 107 5.67 4.17 -9.34
N ASN A 108 6.37 5.12 -8.72
CA ASN A 108 7.07 6.19 -9.44
C ASN A 108 8.15 5.63 -10.38
N MET A 109 8.86 4.58 -9.95
CA MET A 109 9.85 3.90 -10.79
C MET A 109 9.19 3.15 -11.95
N CYS A 110 8.06 2.48 -11.71
CA CYS A 110 7.27 1.82 -12.75
C CYS A 110 6.82 2.83 -13.82
N TYR A 111 6.31 3.99 -13.39
CA TYR A 111 5.96 5.09 -14.28
C TYR A 111 7.17 5.55 -15.11
N LYS A 112 8.33 5.78 -14.46
CA LYS A 112 9.55 6.20 -15.16
C LYS A 112 9.98 5.19 -16.23
N ILE A 113 9.95 3.90 -15.91
CA ILE A 113 10.30 2.83 -16.87
C ILE A 113 9.34 2.86 -18.07
N SER A 114 8.03 2.98 -17.80
CA SER A 114 7.02 3.06 -18.87
C SER A 114 7.20 4.30 -19.75
N PHE A 115 7.51 5.43 -19.14
CA PHE A 115 7.78 6.69 -19.85
C PHE A 115 9.04 6.60 -20.72
N ASP A 116 10.14 6.08 -20.19
CA ASP A 116 11.39 5.90 -20.92
C ASP A 116 11.23 4.92 -22.10
N ASN A 117 10.28 3.99 -22.02
CA ASN A 117 9.93 3.06 -23.09
C ASN A 117 8.85 3.58 -24.06
N MET A 118 8.34 4.79 -23.85
CA MET A 118 7.28 5.42 -24.66
C MET A 118 5.93 4.68 -24.59
N ASP A 119 5.67 3.94 -23.53
CA ASP A 119 4.38 3.27 -23.26
C ASP A 119 3.39 4.28 -22.65
N VAL A 120 2.99 5.29 -23.42
CA VAL A 120 2.29 6.50 -22.96
C VAL A 120 0.93 6.19 -22.31
N HIS A 121 0.20 5.20 -22.80
CA HIS A 121 -1.10 4.83 -22.22
C HIS A 121 -0.92 4.25 -20.80
N VAL A 122 0.11 3.42 -20.61
CA VAL A 122 0.46 2.91 -19.27
C VAL A 122 0.82 4.04 -18.32
N CYS A 123 1.54 5.05 -18.79
CA CYS A 123 1.85 6.23 -17.99
C CYS A 123 0.58 6.97 -17.52
N SER A 124 -0.43 7.08 -18.38
CA SER A 124 -1.70 7.70 -18.01
C SER A 124 -2.41 6.93 -16.88
N ASP A 125 -2.51 5.62 -17.01
CA ASP A 125 -3.15 4.76 -16.01
C ASP A 125 -2.39 4.77 -14.69
N LEU A 126 -1.05 4.75 -14.73
CA LEU A 126 -0.21 4.82 -13.54
C LEU A 126 -0.31 6.16 -12.79
N ILE A 127 -0.54 7.29 -13.48
CA ILE A 127 -0.75 8.59 -12.81
C ILE A 127 -1.95 8.54 -11.87
N ASP A 128 -3.05 7.94 -12.29
CA ASP A 128 -4.25 7.81 -11.48
C ASP A 128 -4.00 6.94 -10.24
N ILE A 129 -3.30 5.82 -10.43
CA ILE A 129 -2.89 4.92 -9.33
C ILE A 129 -1.97 5.64 -8.34
N ILE A 130 -0.95 6.35 -8.83
CA ILE A 130 0.00 7.14 -8.02
C ILE A 130 -0.75 8.20 -7.21
N THR A 131 -1.69 8.90 -7.83
CA THR A 131 -2.51 9.93 -7.17
C THR A 131 -3.34 9.34 -6.04
N GLN A 132 -4.00 8.22 -6.28
CA GLN A 132 -4.79 7.53 -5.26
C GLN A 132 -3.91 6.99 -4.12
N HIS A 133 -2.76 6.40 -4.45
CA HIS A 133 -1.85 5.88 -3.42
C HIS A 133 -1.24 6.99 -2.56
N ASN A 134 -1.04 8.19 -3.11
CA ASN A 134 -0.53 9.32 -2.35
C ASN A 134 -1.45 9.73 -1.17
N LEU A 135 -2.75 9.43 -1.24
CA LEU A 135 -3.65 9.61 -0.10
C LEU A 135 -3.28 8.68 1.06
N ILE A 136 -2.87 7.45 0.76
CA ILE A 136 -2.40 6.49 1.78
C ILE A 136 -1.09 6.99 2.40
N VAL A 137 -0.16 7.48 1.58
CA VAL A 137 1.10 8.09 2.08
C VAL A 137 0.79 9.21 3.06
N THR A 138 -0.09 10.13 2.69
CA THR A 138 -0.49 11.25 3.56
C THR A 138 -1.11 10.75 4.86
N GLN A 139 -1.97 9.73 4.79
CA GLN A 139 -2.59 9.16 6.00
C GLN A 139 -1.57 8.52 6.93
N THR A 140 -0.60 7.77 6.40
CA THR A 140 0.39 7.09 7.25
C THR A 140 1.38 8.06 7.87
N ILE A 141 1.75 9.14 7.18
CA ILE A 141 2.52 10.25 7.77
C ILE A 141 1.74 10.87 8.94
N LEU A 142 0.45 11.13 8.75
CA LEU A 142 -0.38 11.69 9.81
C LEU A 142 -0.49 10.75 11.03
N LEU A 143 -0.60 9.43 10.81
CA LEU A 143 -0.59 8.45 11.89
C LEU A 143 0.73 8.49 12.67
N GLU A 144 1.87 8.64 11.97
CA GLU A 144 3.19 8.73 12.58
C GLU A 144 3.37 10.04 13.36
N ASP A 145 3.00 11.18 12.79
CA ASP A 145 3.03 12.47 13.49
C ASP A 145 2.16 12.45 14.76
N LYS A 146 0.98 11.84 14.68
CA LYS A 146 0.08 11.72 15.83
C LYS A 146 0.65 10.85 16.93
N ILE A 147 1.22 9.68 16.62
CA ILE A 147 1.81 8.81 17.66
C ILE A 147 2.95 9.50 18.40
N GLU A 148 3.72 10.34 17.74
CA GLU A 148 4.74 11.16 18.40
C GLU A 148 4.14 12.17 19.39
N VAL A 149 3.03 12.82 19.03
CA VAL A 149 2.33 13.78 19.90
C VAL A 149 1.70 13.09 21.11
N TYR A 150 1.05 11.94 20.91
CA TYR A 150 0.45 11.17 22.02
C TYR A 150 1.50 10.49 22.93
N GLY A 151 2.69 10.24 22.41
CA GLY A 151 3.79 9.61 23.16
C GLY A 151 3.39 8.25 23.73
N ASN A 152 3.49 8.10 25.05
CA ASN A 152 3.15 6.84 25.74
C ASN A 152 1.65 6.65 26.00
N ASN A 153 0.82 7.65 25.68
CA ASN A 153 -0.63 7.56 25.88
C ASN A 153 -1.31 6.84 24.71
N ILE A 154 -0.99 5.56 24.57
CA ILE A 154 -1.48 4.71 23.47
C ILE A 154 -3.00 4.54 23.50
N ALA A 155 -3.61 4.49 24.67
CA ALA A 155 -5.06 4.40 24.80
C ALA A 155 -5.78 5.63 24.21
N ALA A 156 -5.25 6.83 24.45
CA ALA A 156 -5.81 8.05 23.86
C ALA A 156 -5.56 8.09 22.35
N TYR A 157 -4.38 7.68 21.89
CA TYR A 157 -4.07 7.58 20.45
C TYR A 157 -5.08 6.67 19.73
N ASP A 158 -5.32 5.47 20.26
CA ASP A 158 -6.28 4.52 19.69
C ASP A 158 -7.72 5.08 19.72
N HIS A 159 -8.13 5.66 20.87
CA HIS A 159 -9.47 6.24 21.03
C HIS A 159 -9.73 7.37 20.03
N ASP A 160 -8.76 8.25 19.81
CA ASP A 160 -8.91 9.44 19.00
C ASP A 160 -8.64 9.19 17.50
N ALA A 161 -8.10 8.02 17.13
CA ALA A 161 -7.75 7.67 15.76
C ALA A 161 -8.84 7.94 14.72
N PRO A 162 -10.13 7.65 14.97
CA PRO A 162 -11.19 7.98 14.01
C PRO A 162 -11.28 9.48 13.67
N SER A 163 -10.80 10.36 14.54
CA SER A 163 -10.85 11.82 14.33
C SER A 163 -9.78 12.34 13.35
N PHE A 164 -8.70 11.58 13.16
CA PHE A 164 -7.61 11.95 12.26
C PHE A 164 -7.34 10.93 11.14
N PHE A 165 -8.17 9.88 11.03
CA PHE A 165 -8.14 8.94 9.92
C PHE A 165 -9.16 9.37 8.87
N PHE A 166 -8.69 9.82 7.70
CA PHE A 166 -9.53 10.42 6.67
C PHE A 166 -9.81 9.49 5.47
N LEU A 167 -9.11 8.36 5.35
CA LEU A 167 -9.38 7.42 4.27
C LEU A 167 -10.74 6.75 4.46
N GLU A 168 -11.52 6.69 3.37
CA GLU A 168 -12.77 5.95 3.37
C GLU A 168 -12.48 4.47 3.63
N HIS A 169 -13.21 3.89 4.55
CA HIS A 169 -13.20 2.48 4.85
C HIS A 169 -14.58 1.90 4.52
N GLU A 170 -14.59 0.83 3.77
CA GLU A 170 -15.82 0.08 3.51
C GLU A 170 -16.39 -0.41 4.83
N LYS A 171 -17.68 -0.11 5.09
CA LYS A 171 -18.39 -0.53 6.28
C LYS A 171 -18.77 -1.99 6.21
#